data_11fee0a8e9b51ed941bd0a7635a1c076
#
_entry.id   11fee0a8e9b51ed941bd0a7635a1c076
#
_cell.length_a   1.000
_cell.length_b   1.000
_cell.length_c   1.000
_cell.angle_alpha   90.00
_cell.angle_beta   90.00
_cell.angle_gamma   90.00
#
_symmetry.space_group_name_H-M   'P 1'
#
loop_
_entity.id
_entity.type
_entity.pdbx_description
1 polymer ?
#
loop_
_entity_poly.entity_id
_entity_poly.type
_entity_poly.pdbx_seq_one_letter_code
_entity_poly.pdbx_strand_id
1 'polypeptide(L)'
;MRKDAGALHARREIQELPLIWAVPMDSAEEAAGEFWAFFPTDTLSRVAGIINAPWKIDFGRSALVPGEYNTALMRAAAGLIAETIPRLSSPDDPARTLDALPRIVERNEPATSLVDELWARLVSSAVVPDGTNELRCGAQLSLHPVEDHGLATQWLSLVKDEDVLSGVVHPSCLKRQRLSRLKELRSRSKERLKELDICGWLKAACGASVAESKACLSLVAALSRSSQWWLLRERVRAAEIVLADTGDLVAAQDAVIDGATEDVRSIFQIEPLLLADSATRKILVDVLSIKSLDNDEWERRIRRSVSDAHGQHGGRETLEWVTVWARLRVAPAAVLEKISDLHDQIKMRCVDKGWRFRHQVLLPGRIVSTDDVDVAADVIVDPQFHKADAQVFAAIGVSDVPRESMHAFRSMQHLP
;
A
#
# COMPACT_ATOMS: atom_id res chain seq x y z
N MET A 1 -53.36 8.50 41.84
CA MET A 1 -53.36 9.59 40.83
C MET A 1 -53.13 10.99 41.40
N ARG A 2 -52.44 11.19 42.51
CA ARG A 2 -52.15 12.54 43.08
C ARG A 2 -50.64 12.81 43.31
N LYS A 3 -49.73 11.87 42.91
CA LYS A 3 -48.27 12.04 43.11
C LYS A 3 -47.54 12.63 41.90
N ASP A 4 -48.15 12.69 40.73
CA ASP A 4 -47.48 13.14 39.51
C ASP A 4 -47.68 14.64 39.18
N ALA A 5 -48.62 15.31 39.79
CA ALA A 5 -48.89 16.73 39.51
C ALA A 5 -47.80 17.69 40.03
N GLY A 6 -47.13 17.34 41.16
CA GLY A 6 -46.02 18.12 41.70
C GLY A 6 -44.73 18.06 40.90
N ALA A 7 -44.46 16.93 40.30
CA ALA A 7 -43.28 16.73 39.44
C ALA A 7 -43.38 17.48 38.10
N LEU A 8 -44.60 17.68 37.60
CA LEU A 8 -44.85 18.43 36.36
C LEU A 8 -44.71 19.94 36.53
N HIS A 9 -45.01 20.50 37.73
CA HIS A 9 -44.84 21.92 37.98
C HIS A 9 -43.38 22.33 38.16
N ALA A 10 -42.56 21.53 38.83
CA ALA A 10 -41.13 21.77 38.97
C ALA A 10 -40.38 21.68 37.63
N ARG A 11 -40.90 20.94 36.63
CA ARG A 11 -40.33 20.83 35.29
C ARG A 11 -40.56 22.06 34.40
N ARG A 12 -41.50 22.94 34.72
CA ARG A 12 -41.79 24.10 33.86
C ARG A 12 -40.90 25.32 34.11
N GLU A 13 -40.14 25.34 35.18
CA GLU A 13 -39.30 26.50 35.55
C GLU A 13 -37.83 26.34 35.14
N ILE A 14 -37.34 25.10 34.81
CA ILE A 14 -35.99 24.90 34.38
C ILE A 14 -35.96 24.89 32.84
N GLN A 15 -35.66 26.06 32.25
CA GLN A 15 -35.55 26.22 30.81
C GLN A 15 -34.24 25.65 30.25
N GLU A 16 -33.16 25.61 31.05
CA GLU A 16 -31.84 25.17 30.66
C GLU A 16 -31.24 24.25 31.75
N LEU A 17 -30.62 23.15 31.32
CA LEU A 17 -29.88 22.25 32.19
C LEU A 17 -28.38 22.38 31.89
N PRO A 18 -27.54 22.63 32.91
CA PRO A 18 -26.09 22.70 32.69
C PRO A 18 -25.55 21.33 32.33
N LEU A 19 -24.80 21.27 31.22
CA LEU A 19 -24.06 20.10 30.79
C LEU A 19 -22.62 20.52 30.49
N ILE A 20 -21.67 19.94 31.19
CA ILE A 20 -20.26 20.29 31.12
C ILE A 20 -19.46 19.02 30.82
N TRP A 21 -18.58 19.09 29.82
CA TRP A 21 -17.56 18.08 29.58
C TRP A 21 -16.19 18.70 29.86
N ALA A 22 -15.48 18.19 30.85
CA ALA A 22 -14.14 18.61 31.24
C ALA A 22 -13.13 17.54 30.85
N VAL A 23 -12.15 17.88 29.99
CA VAL A 23 -11.10 16.98 29.49
C VAL A 23 -9.77 17.42 30.07
N PRO A 24 -8.96 16.49 30.64
CA PRO A 24 -7.61 16.81 31.09
C PRO A 24 -6.72 17.23 29.93
N MET A 25 -5.96 18.32 30.09
CA MET A 25 -5.07 18.81 29.03
C MET A 25 -3.73 18.07 29.00
N ASP A 26 -3.25 17.53 30.09
CA ASP A 26 -1.88 17.04 30.25
C ASP A 26 -1.76 15.51 30.38
N SER A 27 -2.85 14.79 30.51
CA SER A 27 -2.78 13.34 30.65
C SER A 27 -3.64 12.64 29.63
N ALA A 28 -2.98 12.05 28.66
CA ALA A 28 -3.64 11.22 27.67
C ALA A 28 -3.88 9.78 28.14
N GLU A 29 -3.45 9.41 29.34
CA GLU A 29 -3.33 7.99 29.67
C GLU A 29 -4.45 7.52 30.62
N GLU A 30 -5.30 6.67 30.07
CA GLU A 30 -6.00 5.52 30.68
C GLU A 30 -7.15 5.74 31.66
N ALA A 31 -7.42 6.91 32.17
CA ALA A 31 -8.59 7.05 33.03
C ALA A 31 -9.88 6.89 32.19
N ALA A 32 -10.66 5.86 32.47
CA ALA A 32 -12.04 5.82 32.04
C ALA A 32 -12.71 7.03 32.65
N GLY A 33 -13.31 7.90 31.83
CA GLY A 33 -13.98 9.07 32.34
C GLY A 33 -15.20 8.71 33.19
N GLU A 34 -15.70 9.67 33.95
CA GLU A 34 -16.74 9.47 34.93
C GLU A 34 -17.96 10.38 34.67
N PHE A 35 -19.14 9.96 35.11
CA PHE A 35 -20.28 10.83 35.24
C PHE A 35 -20.27 11.54 36.62
N TRP A 36 -20.51 12.82 36.61
CA TRP A 36 -20.62 13.64 37.83
C TRP A 36 -22.02 14.27 37.92
N ALA A 37 -22.67 14.06 39.02
CA ALA A 37 -23.93 14.74 39.39
C ALA A 37 -23.63 15.87 40.37
N PHE A 38 -22.80 16.85 39.97
CA PHE A 38 -22.13 17.87 40.80
C PHE A 38 -21.05 17.28 41.75
N PHE A 39 -21.01 16.00 41.93
CA PHE A 39 -20.01 15.19 42.64
C PHE A 39 -19.76 13.88 41.86
N PRO A 40 -18.65 13.23 42.12
CA PRO A 40 -18.29 11.97 41.40
C PRO A 40 -19.32 10.87 41.66
N THR A 41 -19.56 10.06 40.64
CA THR A 41 -20.30 8.80 40.75
C THR A 41 -19.37 7.63 40.41
N ASP A 42 -19.76 6.39 40.79
CA ASP A 42 -19.00 5.19 40.43
C ASP A 42 -19.27 4.73 38.98
N THR A 43 -20.12 5.47 38.27
CA THR A 43 -20.49 5.11 36.89
C THR A 43 -19.49 5.70 35.91
N LEU A 44 -18.82 4.80 35.16
CA LEU A 44 -17.86 5.19 34.11
C LEU A 44 -18.57 5.66 32.84
N SER A 45 -18.09 6.76 32.25
CA SER A 45 -18.65 7.34 31.03
C SER A 45 -18.07 6.68 29.76
N ARG A 46 -16.93 5.99 29.88
CA ARG A 46 -16.17 5.41 28.76
C ARG A 46 -15.64 6.44 27.74
N VAL A 47 -15.73 7.71 28.06
CA VAL A 47 -15.20 8.85 27.33
C VAL A 47 -14.19 9.56 28.21
N ALA A 48 -13.12 10.08 27.66
CA ALA A 48 -12.10 10.78 28.46
C ALA A 48 -12.70 11.96 29.23
N GLY A 49 -12.26 12.17 30.48
CA GLY A 49 -12.66 13.30 31.31
C GLY A 49 -13.96 13.10 32.09
N ILE A 50 -14.54 14.19 32.50
CA ILE A 50 -15.70 14.25 33.41
C ILE A 50 -16.90 14.82 32.65
N ILE A 51 -18.04 14.11 32.73
CA ILE A 51 -19.30 14.60 32.19
C ILE A 51 -20.19 14.98 33.37
N ASN A 52 -20.28 16.29 33.67
CA ASN A 52 -21.08 16.82 34.77
C ASN A 52 -22.42 17.32 34.26
N ALA A 53 -23.49 16.78 34.84
CA ALA A 53 -24.86 17.17 34.54
C ALA A 53 -25.80 16.82 35.74
N PRO A 54 -27.04 17.31 35.78
CA PRO A 54 -28.01 16.94 36.81
C PRO A 54 -28.59 15.54 36.55
N TRP A 55 -27.73 14.52 36.55
CA TRP A 55 -28.13 13.15 36.39
C TRP A 55 -29.09 12.67 37.46
N LYS A 56 -30.05 11.83 37.11
CA LYS A 56 -30.79 11.05 38.09
C LYS A 56 -29.92 9.91 38.58
N ILE A 57 -29.63 9.92 39.87
CA ILE A 57 -28.77 8.93 40.53
C ILE A 57 -29.61 8.14 41.57
N ASP A 58 -29.07 7.00 41.96
CA ASP A 58 -29.65 6.15 42.98
C ASP A 58 -29.63 6.79 44.37
N PHE A 59 -30.22 6.13 45.35
CA PHE A 59 -30.28 6.63 46.71
C PHE A 59 -28.93 6.73 47.40
N GLY A 60 -28.00 5.85 46.99
CA GLY A 60 -26.59 5.83 47.43
C GLY A 60 -25.73 6.92 46.77
N ARG A 61 -26.26 7.64 45.79
CA ARG A 61 -25.58 8.69 45.01
C ARG A 61 -24.34 8.15 44.23
N SER A 62 -24.28 6.85 44.04
CA SER A 62 -23.12 6.16 43.40
C SER A 62 -23.37 5.82 41.95
N ALA A 63 -24.61 5.53 41.55
CA ALA A 63 -24.91 5.07 40.21
C ALA A 63 -26.01 5.87 39.51
N LEU A 64 -25.91 5.96 38.17
CA LEU A 64 -26.93 6.53 37.33
C LEU A 64 -28.16 5.61 37.27
N VAL A 65 -29.35 6.16 37.51
CA VAL A 65 -30.61 5.42 37.39
C VAL A 65 -30.96 5.28 35.89
N PRO A 66 -31.23 4.07 35.38
CA PRO A 66 -31.73 3.90 34.03
C PRO A 66 -33.05 4.64 33.80
N GLY A 67 -33.24 5.21 32.60
CA GLY A 67 -34.49 5.86 32.23
C GLY A 67 -34.34 6.94 31.17
N GLU A 68 -35.47 7.37 30.62
CA GLU A 68 -35.51 8.31 29.48
C GLU A 68 -34.81 9.64 29.75
N TYR A 69 -34.91 10.14 31.00
CA TYR A 69 -34.27 11.40 31.38
C TYR A 69 -32.74 11.33 31.24
N ASN A 70 -32.11 10.33 31.86
CA ASN A 70 -30.65 10.15 31.73
C ASN A 70 -30.24 9.79 30.29
N THR A 71 -31.05 9.03 29.57
CA THR A 71 -30.81 8.76 28.14
C THR A 71 -30.84 10.03 27.30
N ALA A 72 -31.79 10.96 27.57
CA ALA A 72 -31.85 12.26 26.88
C ALA A 72 -30.61 13.14 27.18
N LEU A 73 -30.16 13.17 28.45
CA LEU A 73 -28.93 13.86 28.83
C LEU A 73 -27.68 13.23 28.17
N MET A 74 -27.61 11.90 28.07
CA MET A 74 -26.51 11.19 27.38
C MET A 74 -26.45 11.55 25.90
N ARG A 75 -27.58 11.65 25.21
CA ARG A 75 -27.65 12.11 23.83
C ARG A 75 -27.19 13.56 23.66
N ALA A 76 -27.60 14.44 24.60
CA ALA A 76 -27.14 15.83 24.63
C ALA A 76 -25.61 15.90 24.87
N ALA A 77 -25.10 15.09 25.81
CA ALA A 77 -23.68 14.98 26.09
C ALA A 77 -22.90 14.48 24.86
N ALA A 78 -23.39 13.45 24.15
CA ALA A 78 -22.80 12.97 22.93
C ALA A 78 -22.69 14.07 21.85
N GLY A 79 -23.72 14.91 21.71
CA GLY A 79 -23.71 16.09 20.84
C GLY A 79 -22.61 17.08 21.22
N LEU A 80 -22.56 17.51 22.45
CA LEU A 80 -21.55 18.43 22.97
C LEU A 80 -20.12 17.89 22.77
N ILE A 81 -19.90 16.62 23.09
CA ILE A 81 -18.61 15.98 22.99
C ILE A 81 -18.18 15.90 21.51
N ALA A 82 -19.07 15.45 20.62
CA ALA A 82 -18.78 15.35 19.19
C ALA A 82 -18.40 16.70 18.57
N GLU A 83 -19.08 17.78 18.94
CA GLU A 83 -18.79 19.14 18.50
C GLU A 83 -17.48 19.70 19.07
N THR A 84 -17.08 19.23 20.25
CA THR A 84 -15.89 19.72 20.96
C THR A 84 -14.62 18.97 20.58
N ILE A 85 -14.69 17.67 20.26
CA ILE A 85 -13.52 16.83 19.93
C ILE A 85 -12.62 17.50 18.88
N PRO A 86 -13.08 18.06 17.76
CA PRO A 86 -12.19 18.69 16.77
C PRO A 86 -11.31 19.80 17.36
N ARG A 87 -11.77 20.48 18.39
CA ARG A 87 -11.03 21.59 19.05
C ARG A 87 -9.88 21.12 19.93
N LEU A 88 -9.77 19.81 20.17
CA LEU A 88 -8.66 19.20 20.93
C LEU A 88 -7.39 19.05 20.07
N SER A 89 -7.49 19.12 18.75
CA SER A 89 -6.35 19.11 17.86
C SER A 89 -5.47 20.34 18.10
N SER A 90 -4.17 20.13 18.08
CA SER A 90 -3.17 21.22 18.15
C SER A 90 -2.02 20.92 17.18
N PRO A 91 -1.23 21.94 16.78
CA PRO A 91 -0.05 21.71 15.93
C PRO A 91 0.97 20.74 16.54
N ASP A 92 1.12 20.74 17.87
CA ASP A 92 2.05 19.87 18.59
C ASP A 92 1.53 18.43 18.73
N ASP A 93 0.22 18.24 18.74
CA ASP A 93 -0.42 16.94 18.84
C ASP A 93 -1.74 16.91 18.05
N PRO A 94 -1.68 16.80 16.72
CA PRO A 94 -2.87 16.86 15.87
C PRO A 94 -3.82 15.67 16.08
N ALA A 95 -3.32 14.50 16.49
CA ALA A 95 -4.15 13.33 16.76
C ALA A 95 -4.73 13.24 18.18
N ARG A 96 -4.64 14.30 18.97
CA ARG A 96 -5.24 14.34 20.32
C ARG A 96 -6.76 14.11 20.31
N THR A 97 -7.43 14.47 19.23
CA THR A 97 -8.84 14.14 19.00
C THR A 97 -9.16 12.67 19.23
N LEU A 98 -8.23 11.76 18.84
CA LEU A 98 -8.40 10.31 18.99
C LEU A 98 -8.36 9.86 20.47
N ASP A 99 -7.72 10.62 21.35
CA ASP A 99 -7.66 10.28 22.78
C ASP A 99 -9.02 10.46 23.46
N ALA A 100 -9.87 11.33 22.89
CA ALA A 100 -11.23 11.60 23.37
C ALA A 100 -12.29 10.67 22.79
N LEU A 101 -11.94 9.82 21.80
CA LEU A 101 -12.89 8.86 21.26
C LEU A 101 -13.33 7.84 22.33
N PRO A 102 -14.61 7.40 22.31
CA PRO A 102 -15.11 6.50 23.33
C PRO A 102 -14.42 5.14 23.27
N ARG A 103 -14.31 4.51 24.43
CA ARG A 103 -13.82 3.13 24.57
C ARG A 103 -14.93 2.14 24.29
N ILE A 104 -14.54 0.89 24.02
CA ILE A 104 -15.48 -0.22 23.85
C ILE A 104 -16.29 -0.39 25.14
N VAL A 105 -17.59 -0.53 25.00
CA VAL A 105 -18.56 -0.72 26.08
C VAL A 105 -19.14 -2.12 26.00
N GLU A 106 -19.26 -2.78 27.13
CA GLU A 106 -20.03 -4.03 27.19
C GLU A 106 -21.52 -3.73 27.05
N ARG A 107 -22.27 -4.69 26.48
CA ARG A 107 -23.72 -4.54 26.36
C ARG A 107 -24.33 -4.42 27.78
N ASN A 108 -25.25 -3.45 27.95
CA ASN A 108 -25.96 -3.14 29.19
C ASN A 108 -25.21 -2.27 30.22
N GLU A 109 -24.03 -1.71 29.86
CA GLU A 109 -23.47 -0.67 30.72
C GLU A 109 -24.31 0.64 30.66
N PRO A 110 -24.36 1.44 31.76
CA PRO A 110 -25.08 2.68 31.76
C PRO A 110 -24.67 3.67 30.67
N ALA A 111 -23.38 3.66 30.28
CA ALA A 111 -22.83 4.52 29.25
C ALA A 111 -23.17 4.10 27.79
N THR A 112 -23.82 2.96 27.57
CA THR A 112 -24.08 2.45 26.22
C THR A 112 -24.76 3.48 25.32
N SER A 113 -25.82 4.15 25.82
CA SER A 113 -26.54 5.16 25.03
C SER A 113 -25.69 6.37 24.66
N LEU A 114 -24.77 6.80 25.54
CA LEU A 114 -23.80 7.86 25.25
C LEU A 114 -22.82 7.43 24.15
N VAL A 115 -22.24 6.26 24.32
CA VAL A 115 -21.18 5.76 23.45
C VAL A 115 -21.72 5.46 22.05
N ASP A 116 -22.90 4.85 21.93
CA ASP A 116 -23.51 4.54 20.64
C ASP A 116 -23.88 5.82 19.87
N GLU A 117 -24.50 6.80 20.55
CA GLU A 117 -24.84 8.09 19.95
C GLU A 117 -23.57 8.85 19.52
N LEU A 118 -22.52 8.82 20.35
CA LEU A 118 -21.26 9.49 20.05
C LEU A 118 -20.56 8.86 18.85
N TRP A 119 -20.48 7.53 18.76
CA TRP A 119 -19.94 6.86 17.58
C TRP A 119 -20.75 7.17 16.33
N ALA A 120 -22.08 7.17 16.41
CA ALA A 120 -22.93 7.50 15.27
C ALA A 120 -22.63 8.89 14.67
N ARG A 121 -22.26 9.85 15.51
CA ARG A 121 -21.87 11.21 15.09
C ARG A 121 -20.43 11.26 14.57
N LEU A 122 -19.50 10.60 15.25
CA LEU A 122 -18.07 10.68 14.96
C LEU A 122 -17.66 10.00 13.66
N VAL A 123 -18.37 8.96 13.23
CA VAL A 123 -18.09 8.23 11.99
C VAL A 123 -18.07 9.15 10.75
N SER A 124 -18.91 10.17 10.73
CA SER A 124 -19.00 11.14 9.62
C SER A 124 -18.32 12.49 9.92
N SER A 125 -17.74 12.64 11.12
CA SER A 125 -17.13 13.90 11.54
C SER A 125 -15.65 13.98 11.15
N ALA A 126 -15.15 15.20 10.94
CA ALA A 126 -13.74 15.48 10.70
C ALA A 126 -12.98 15.49 12.04
N VAL A 127 -12.48 14.32 12.45
CA VAL A 127 -11.80 14.12 13.75
C VAL A 127 -10.45 13.43 13.62
N VAL A 128 -10.03 13.05 12.43
CA VAL A 128 -8.75 12.37 12.17
C VAL A 128 -7.85 13.34 11.43
N PRO A 129 -6.65 13.66 11.95
CA PRO A 129 -5.70 14.51 11.23
C PRO A 129 -5.09 13.75 10.05
N ASP A 130 -5.00 14.44 8.92
CA ASP A 130 -4.25 14.00 7.74
C ASP A 130 -2.76 14.43 7.85
N GLY A 131 -1.95 14.06 6.84
CA GLY A 131 -0.53 14.40 6.79
C GLY A 131 -0.22 15.90 6.73
N THR A 132 -1.22 16.76 6.45
CA THR A 132 -1.09 18.24 6.47
C THR A 132 -1.53 18.85 7.80
N ASN A 133 -1.92 18.06 8.77
CA ASN A 133 -2.54 18.41 10.06
C ASN A 133 -3.99 18.88 9.96
N GLU A 134 -4.63 18.81 8.81
CA GLU A 134 -6.04 19.11 8.66
C GLU A 134 -6.90 17.94 9.14
N LEU A 135 -8.00 18.27 9.85
CA LEU A 135 -8.94 17.23 10.29
C LEU A 135 -9.84 16.79 9.14
N ARG A 136 -9.93 15.47 8.97
CA ARG A 136 -10.76 14.81 7.95
C ARG A 136 -11.65 13.74 8.58
N CYS A 137 -12.65 13.32 7.80
CA CYS A 137 -13.40 12.12 8.13
C CYS A 137 -12.48 10.89 8.00
N GLY A 138 -12.44 10.03 9.01
CA GLY A 138 -11.54 8.86 9.03
C GLY A 138 -11.73 7.90 7.86
N ALA A 139 -12.92 7.85 7.25
CA ALA A 139 -13.20 7.03 6.08
C ALA A 139 -12.53 7.54 4.79
N GLN A 140 -12.19 8.83 4.71
CA GLN A 140 -11.57 9.46 3.54
C GLN A 140 -10.06 9.23 3.49
N LEU A 141 -9.43 8.91 4.61
CA LEU A 141 -7.98 8.79 4.73
C LEU A 141 -7.51 7.34 4.51
N SER A 142 -6.32 7.19 3.98
CA SER A 142 -5.62 5.91 3.89
C SER A 142 -4.71 5.70 5.10
N LEU A 143 -4.57 4.45 5.54
CA LEU A 143 -3.56 4.09 6.54
C LEU A 143 -2.19 3.93 5.88
N HIS A 144 -1.13 4.16 6.65
CA HIS A 144 0.22 3.77 6.24
C HIS A 144 0.32 2.25 6.08
N PRO A 145 1.13 1.75 5.12
CA PRO A 145 1.32 0.30 4.92
C PRO A 145 2.08 -0.37 6.08
N VAL A 146 2.61 0.43 6.99
CA VAL A 146 3.29 -0.02 8.21
C VAL A 146 2.75 0.72 9.43
N GLU A 147 2.45 -0.02 10.48
CA GLU A 147 1.88 0.52 11.72
C GLU A 147 3.00 0.99 12.69
N ASP A 148 4.02 1.68 12.15
CA ASP A 148 5.14 2.21 12.90
C ASP A 148 5.16 3.73 12.84
N HIS A 149 5.01 4.37 14.00
CA HIS A 149 4.99 5.83 14.14
C HIS A 149 6.31 6.47 13.65
N GLY A 150 7.46 5.86 13.95
CA GLY A 150 8.77 6.41 13.57
C GLY A 150 8.98 6.37 12.06
N LEU A 151 8.65 5.24 11.41
CA LEU A 151 8.71 5.10 9.95
C LEU A 151 7.75 6.05 9.25
N ALA A 152 6.52 6.18 9.74
CA ALA A 152 5.56 7.12 9.15
C ALA A 152 5.99 8.58 9.35
N THR A 153 6.61 8.93 10.48
CA THR A 153 7.15 10.29 10.72
C THR A 153 8.32 10.59 9.78
N GLN A 154 9.22 9.62 9.59
CA GLN A 154 10.31 9.77 8.64
C GLN A 154 9.77 9.94 7.21
N TRP A 155 8.78 9.12 6.82
CA TRP A 155 8.11 9.23 5.53
C TRP A 155 7.47 10.61 5.33
N LEU A 156 6.73 11.11 6.32
CA LEU A 156 6.08 12.42 6.27
C LEU A 156 7.08 13.54 5.99
N SER A 157 8.29 13.45 6.54
CA SER A 157 9.34 14.46 6.33
C SER A 157 9.93 14.44 4.91
N LEU A 158 9.71 13.38 4.14
CA LEU A 158 10.23 13.22 2.78
C LEU A 158 9.21 13.60 1.70
N VAL A 159 7.92 13.41 1.97
CA VAL A 159 6.86 13.66 1.00
C VAL A 159 6.62 15.16 0.85
N LYS A 160 6.58 15.62 -0.40
CA LYS A 160 6.33 17.02 -0.76
C LYS A 160 4.97 17.25 -1.40
N ASP A 161 4.31 16.18 -1.85
CA ASP A 161 3.03 16.23 -2.53
C ASP A 161 1.89 16.37 -1.50
N GLU A 162 1.27 17.55 -1.48
CA GLU A 162 0.17 17.87 -0.58
C GLU A 162 -1.07 17.00 -0.83
N ASP A 163 -1.33 16.57 -2.06
CA ASP A 163 -2.47 15.69 -2.37
C ASP A 163 -2.26 14.31 -1.74
N VAL A 164 -1.02 13.82 -1.75
CA VAL A 164 -0.66 12.57 -1.06
C VAL A 164 -0.81 12.74 0.45
N LEU A 165 -0.28 13.84 1.01
CA LEU A 165 -0.33 14.13 2.44
C LEU A 165 -1.77 14.27 2.95
N SER A 166 -2.63 14.95 2.20
CA SER A 166 -4.04 15.14 2.57
C SER A 166 -4.89 13.85 2.49
N GLY A 167 -4.38 12.84 1.79
CA GLY A 167 -5.03 11.53 1.64
C GLY A 167 -4.62 10.47 2.67
N VAL A 168 -3.68 10.76 3.58
CA VAL A 168 -3.10 9.80 4.52
C VAL A 168 -3.25 10.29 5.96
N VAL A 169 -3.45 9.36 6.90
CA VAL A 169 -3.51 9.70 8.34
C VAL A 169 -2.17 10.26 8.82
N HIS A 170 -2.21 11.26 9.71
CA HIS A 170 -1.00 11.78 10.33
C HIS A 170 -0.30 10.70 11.18
N PRO A 171 1.06 10.61 11.18
CA PRO A 171 1.80 9.61 11.95
C PRO A 171 1.44 9.51 13.43
N SER A 172 1.07 10.64 14.06
CA SER A 172 0.66 10.65 15.47
C SER A 172 -0.57 9.78 15.76
N CYS A 173 -1.36 9.43 14.74
CA CYS A 173 -2.46 8.47 14.83
C CYS A 173 -1.99 7.02 15.04
N LEU A 174 -0.73 6.71 14.73
CA LEU A 174 -0.18 5.35 14.82
C LEU A 174 0.32 4.98 16.22
N LYS A 175 0.27 5.89 17.18
CA LYS A 175 0.51 5.53 18.58
C LYS A 175 -0.50 4.46 19.02
N ARG A 176 -0.03 3.43 19.74
CA ARG A 176 -0.77 2.17 19.99
C ARG A 176 -2.25 2.34 20.35
N GLN A 177 -2.56 3.22 21.28
CA GLN A 177 -3.95 3.44 21.72
C GLN A 177 -4.78 4.17 20.66
N ARG A 178 -4.22 5.20 20.03
CA ARG A 178 -4.88 5.98 18.98
C ARG A 178 -5.17 5.15 17.75
N LEU A 179 -4.23 4.29 17.37
CA LEU A 179 -4.41 3.37 16.25
C LEU A 179 -5.59 2.41 16.49
N SER A 180 -5.72 1.89 17.70
CA SER A 180 -6.88 1.04 18.05
C SER A 180 -8.21 1.80 17.92
N ARG A 181 -8.29 3.04 18.40
CA ARG A 181 -9.48 3.89 18.29
C ARG A 181 -9.77 4.29 16.84
N LEU A 182 -8.74 4.58 16.07
CA LEU A 182 -8.87 4.85 14.64
C LEU A 182 -9.41 3.63 13.88
N LYS A 183 -8.91 2.42 14.18
CA LYS A 183 -9.43 1.17 13.61
C LYS A 183 -10.89 0.94 13.99
N GLU A 184 -11.28 1.22 15.23
CA GLU A 184 -12.68 1.13 15.69
C GLU A 184 -13.58 2.15 14.96
N LEU A 185 -13.15 3.42 14.86
CA LEU A 185 -13.87 4.45 14.10
C LEU A 185 -14.13 4.00 12.66
N ARG A 186 -13.13 3.43 12.02
CA ARG A 186 -13.22 2.95 10.63
C ARG A 186 -14.05 1.68 10.49
N SER A 187 -14.00 0.78 11.47
CA SER A 187 -14.82 -0.45 11.43
C SER A 187 -16.32 -0.15 11.50
N ARG A 188 -16.69 0.98 12.12
CA ARG A 188 -18.07 1.46 12.21
C ARG A 188 -18.52 2.25 10.98
N SER A 189 -17.58 2.72 10.16
CA SER A 189 -17.89 3.26 8.85
C SER A 189 -18.24 2.11 7.90
N LYS A 190 -19.22 2.31 7.01
CA LYS A 190 -19.57 1.31 5.99
C LYS A 190 -18.55 1.26 4.85
N GLU A 191 -17.53 2.11 4.89
CA GLU A 191 -16.53 2.21 3.85
C GLU A 191 -15.37 1.25 4.10
N ARG A 192 -14.86 0.66 3.03
CA ARG A 192 -13.73 -0.27 3.07
C ARG A 192 -12.46 0.47 3.47
N LEU A 193 -11.67 -0.12 4.36
CA LEU A 193 -10.35 0.37 4.73
C LEU A 193 -9.47 0.52 3.47
N LYS A 194 -9.00 1.74 3.22
CA LYS A 194 -7.99 2.00 2.20
C LYS A 194 -6.63 2.01 2.89
N GLU A 195 -5.73 1.17 2.43
CA GLU A 195 -4.32 1.20 2.79
C GLU A 195 -3.53 1.69 1.58
N LEU A 196 -2.54 2.53 1.82
CA LEU A 196 -1.60 2.87 0.78
C LEU A 196 -0.81 1.61 0.40
N ASP A 197 -0.66 1.37 -0.91
CA ASP A 197 0.28 0.38 -1.37
C ASP A 197 1.71 0.79 -1.01
N ILE A 198 2.55 -0.16 -0.58
CA ILE A 198 3.93 0.11 -0.16
C ILE A 198 4.77 0.72 -1.31
N CYS A 199 4.52 0.31 -2.56
CA CYS A 199 5.23 0.87 -3.71
C CYS A 199 4.86 2.35 -3.90
N GLY A 200 3.58 2.70 -3.88
CA GLY A 200 3.10 4.08 -3.96
C GLY A 200 3.57 4.92 -2.77
N TRP A 201 3.60 4.34 -1.57
CA TRP A 201 4.09 4.99 -0.36
C TRP A 201 5.57 5.35 -0.47
N LEU A 202 6.43 4.43 -0.91
CA LEU A 202 7.85 4.70 -1.11
C LEU A 202 8.10 5.67 -2.26
N LYS A 203 7.37 5.53 -3.38
CA LYS A 203 7.49 6.42 -4.54
C LYS A 203 7.17 7.87 -4.16
N ALA A 204 6.16 8.10 -3.32
CA ALA A 204 5.82 9.44 -2.83
C ALA A 204 6.93 10.07 -1.98
N ALA A 205 7.72 9.26 -1.26
CA ALA A 205 8.84 9.72 -0.46
C ALA A 205 10.16 9.84 -1.24
N CYS A 206 10.21 9.40 -2.51
CA CYS A 206 11.38 9.39 -3.34
C CYS A 206 11.35 10.55 -4.34
N GLY A 207 12.49 11.19 -4.57
CA GLY A 207 12.65 12.19 -5.61
C GLY A 207 13.80 11.85 -6.56
N ALA A 208 13.83 12.50 -7.71
CA ALA A 208 14.79 12.27 -8.78
C ALA A 208 16.18 12.88 -8.53
N SER A 209 16.44 13.44 -7.35
CA SER A 209 17.77 13.90 -6.96
C SER A 209 18.51 12.85 -6.12
N VAL A 210 19.84 12.88 -6.17
CA VAL A 210 20.69 11.99 -5.33
C VAL A 210 20.39 12.12 -3.84
N ALA A 211 20.13 13.34 -3.35
CA ALA A 211 19.82 13.58 -1.94
C ALA A 211 18.47 12.95 -1.53
N GLU A 212 17.44 13.14 -2.36
CA GLU A 212 16.10 12.58 -2.12
C GLU A 212 16.09 11.05 -2.23
N SER A 213 16.79 10.50 -3.22
CA SER A 213 16.94 9.04 -3.35
C SER A 213 17.68 8.44 -2.14
N LYS A 214 18.76 9.06 -1.65
CA LYS A 214 19.45 8.65 -0.40
C LYS A 214 18.52 8.68 0.80
N ALA A 215 17.70 9.72 0.93
CA ALA A 215 16.76 9.85 2.04
C ALA A 215 15.68 8.73 2.01
N CYS A 216 15.13 8.44 0.82
CA CYS A 216 14.21 7.32 0.61
C CYS A 216 14.88 5.96 0.90
N LEU A 217 16.12 5.74 0.45
CA LEU A 217 16.87 4.52 0.75
C LEU A 217 17.15 4.37 2.26
N SER A 218 17.36 5.46 2.99
CA SER A 218 17.46 5.45 4.45
C SER A 218 16.15 5.02 5.12
N LEU A 219 15.00 5.44 4.59
CA LEU A 219 13.68 4.95 5.03
C LEU A 219 13.53 3.45 4.76
N VAL A 220 13.98 2.96 3.59
CA VAL A 220 13.99 1.52 3.26
C VAL A 220 14.88 0.74 4.25
N ALA A 221 16.05 1.27 4.62
CA ALA A 221 16.90 0.65 5.62
C ALA A 221 16.26 0.61 7.00
N ALA A 222 15.49 1.62 7.38
CA ALA A 222 14.72 1.61 8.62
C ALA A 222 13.59 0.57 8.54
N LEU A 223 12.87 0.52 7.43
CA LEU A 223 11.82 -0.46 7.17
C LEU A 223 12.34 -1.91 7.20
N SER A 224 13.55 -2.16 6.70
CA SER A 224 14.16 -3.50 6.69
C SER A 224 14.40 -4.09 8.10
N ARG A 225 14.39 -3.26 9.13
CA ARG A 225 14.51 -3.67 10.54
C ARG A 225 13.16 -3.97 11.20
N SER A 226 12.06 -3.67 10.53
CA SER A 226 10.71 -3.95 11.05
C SER A 226 10.37 -5.44 10.99
N SER A 227 9.48 -5.88 11.87
CA SER A 227 8.98 -7.27 11.88
C SER A 227 8.18 -7.64 10.62
N GLN A 228 7.73 -6.64 9.85
CA GLN A 228 6.94 -6.84 8.63
C GLN A 228 7.81 -6.96 7.38
N TRP A 229 9.14 -6.75 7.48
CA TRP A 229 10.05 -6.73 6.32
C TRP A 229 9.92 -7.95 5.41
N TRP A 230 9.79 -9.14 5.98
CA TRP A 230 9.70 -10.38 5.22
C TRP A 230 8.46 -10.43 4.28
N LEU A 231 7.38 -9.74 4.65
CA LEU A 231 6.16 -9.61 3.81
C LEU A 231 6.30 -8.52 2.74
N LEU A 232 7.10 -7.50 3.01
CA LEU A 232 7.17 -6.29 2.19
C LEU A 232 8.34 -6.30 1.21
N ARG A 233 9.38 -7.09 1.47
CA ARG A 233 10.65 -7.04 0.76
C ARG A 233 10.53 -7.10 -0.77
N GLU A 234 9.76 -8.02 -1.32
CA GLU A 234 9.62 -8.16 -2.77
C GLU A 234 8.86 -6.99 -3.38
N ARG A 235 7.86 -6.46 -2.68
CA ARG A 235 7.12 -5.27 -3.12
C ARG A 235 7.99 -4.01 -3.05
N VAL A 236 8.83 -3.88 -2.02
CA VAL A 236 9.81 -2.79 -1.91
C VAL A 236 10.83 -2.84 -3.04
N ARG A 237 11.29 -4.03 -3.44
CA ARG A 237 12.19 -4.21 -4.58
C ARG A 237 11.55 -3.91 -5.93
N ALA A 238 10.23 -4.04 -6.03
CA ALA A 238 9.46 -3.67 -7.23
C ALA A 238 9.11 -2.17 -7.27
N ALA A 239 9.30 -1.42 -6.18
CA ALA A 239 9.05 0.01 -6.15
C ALA A 239 10.14 0.78 -6.94
N GLU A 240 9.73 1.79 -7.70
CA GLU A 240 10.61 2.67 -8.47
C GLU A 240 11.23 3.73 -7.54
N ILE A 241 12.29 3.37 -6.83
CA ILE A 241 12.92 4.20 -5.78
C ILE A 241 14.44 4.30 -5.90
N VAL A 242 15.03 3.62 -6.87
CA VAL A 242 16.49 3.66 -7.11
C VAL A 242 16.76 4.62 -8.26
N LEU A 243 17.58 5.63 -8.02
CA LEU A 243 17.99 6.56 -9.07
C LEU A 243 19.01 5.90 -9.99
N ALA A 244 18.70 5.84 -11.28
CA ALA A 244 19.59 5.39 -12.33
C ALA A 244 20.48 6.54 -12.84
N ASP A 245 21.55 6.23 -13.55
CA ASP A 245 22.45 7.18 -14.21
C ASP A 245 21.77 8.00 -15.33
N THR A 246 20.62 7.49 -15.84
CA THR A 246 19.75 8.22 -16.76
C THR A 246 18.95 9.36 -16.09
N GLY A 247 18.95 9.45 -14.76
CA GLY A 247 18.14 10.37 -13.98
C GLY A 247 16.73 9.87 -13.67
N ASP A 248 16.37 8.67 -14.13
CA ASP A 248 15.07 8.05 -13.86
C ASP A 248 15.07 7.27 -12.55
N LEU A 249 13.89 7.18 -11.91
CA LEU A 249 13.67 6.27 -10.79
C LEU A 249 13.23 4.91 -11.31
N VAL A 250 13.94 3.87 -10.91
CA VAL A 250 13.74 2.50 -11.36
C VAL A 250 13.55 1.54 -10.19
N ALA A 251 12.97 0.38 -10.46
CA ALA A 251 12.84 -0.67 -9.46
C ALA A 251 14.20 -1.34 -9.18
N ALA A 252 14.44 -1.71 -7.93
CA ALA A 252 15.67 -2.38 -7.53
C ALA A 252 15.94 -3.68 -8.31
N GLN A 253 14.88 -4.36 -8.73
CA GLN A 253 14.99 -5.57 -9.55
C GLN A 253 15.49 -5.31 -10.97
N ASP A 254 15.37 -4.08 -11.48
CA ASP A 254 15.80 -3.67 -12.82
C ASP A 254 17.12 -2.90 -12.79
N ALA A 255 17.59 -2.51 -11.60
CA ALA A 255 18.85 -1.82 -11.37
C ALA A 255 20.04 -2.79 -11.27
N VAL A 256 21.23 -2.32 -11.64
CA VAL A 256 22.53 -3.01 -11.47
C VAL A 256 23.59 -2.02 -10.98
N ILE A 257 24.59 -2.54 -10.27
CA ILE A 257 25.70 -1.73 -9.78
C ILE A 257 26.62 -1.32 -10.93
N ASP A 258 26.92 -2.27 -11.81
CA ASP A 258 27.78 -2.10 -13.00
C ASP A 258 27.46 -3.16 -14.06
N GLY A 259 28.04 -3.04 -15.23
CA GLY A 259 27.91 -4.00 -16.34
C GLY A 259 26.69 -3.74 -17.25
N ALA A 260 25.91 -2.68 -17.03
CA ALA A 260 24.87 -2.30 -17.98
C ALA A 260 25.50 -1.71 -19.26
N THR A 261 24.95 -2.08 -20.42
CA THR A 261 25.30 -1.48 -21.71
C THR A 261 24.12 -0.69 -22.24
N GLU A 262 24.36 0.35 -23.04
CA GLU A 262 23.33 1.23 -23.61
C GLU A 262 22.25 0.49 -24.42
N ASP A 263 22.56 -0.72 -24.88
CA ASP A 263 21.65 -1.55 -25.68
C ASP A 263 20.53 -2.21 -24.86
N VAL A 264 20.59 -2.17 -23.52
CA VAL A 264 19.65 -2.89 -22.64
C VAL A 264 18.62 -1.93 -22.04
N ARG A 265 17.55 -1.64 -22.74
CA ARG A 265 16.48 -0.72 -22.31
C ARG A 265 15.74 -1.11 -21.00
N SER A 266 15.93 -2.30 -20.48
CA SER A 266 15.25 -2.79 -19.27
C SER A 266 16.17 -3.04 -18.07
N ILE A 267 17.46 -2.67 -18.18
CA ILE A 267 18.45 -2.81 -17.11
C ILE A 267 19.15 -1.47 -16.95
N PHE A 268 19.08 -0.91 -15.76
CA PHE A 268 19.54 0.45 -15.48
C PHE A 268 20.76 0.39 -14.55
N GLN A 269 21.79 1.12 -14.90
CA GLN A 269 22.92 1.33 -14.00
C GLN A 269 22.53 2.34 -12.91
N ILE A 270 22.92 2.06 -11.68
CA ILE A 270 22.67 2.98 -10.55
C ILE A 270 23.53 4.23 -10.73
N GLU A 271 22.95 5.38 -10.35
CA GLU A 271 23.68 6.66 -10.27
C GLU A 271 24.96 6.51 -9.43
N PRO A 272 26.15 6.79 -10.01
CA PRO A 272 27.43 6.57 -9.34
C PRO A 272 27.58 7.27 -8.00
N LEU A 273 26.96 8.45 -7.82
CA LEU A 273 26.99 9.18 -6.56
C LEU A 273 26.26 8.49 -5.41
N LEU A 274 25.31 7.58 -5.71
CA LEU A 274 24.69 6.71 -4.70
C LEU A 274 25.67 5.62 -4.25
N LEU A 275 26.45 5.08 -5.19
CA LEU A 275 27.42 4.03 -4.93
C LEU A 275 28.69 4.55 -4.22
N ALA A 276 29.02 5.84 -4.37
CA ALA A 276 30.15 6.48 -3.71
C ALA A 276 29.93 6.60 -2.20
N ASP A 277 28.66 6.65 -1.73
CA ASP A 277 28.33 6.67 -0.32
C ASP A 277 28.24 5.23 0.23
N SER A 278 29.15 4.88 1.16
CA SER A 278 29.27 3.52 1.69
C SER A 278 27.99 3.02 2.38
N ALA A 279 27.27 3.90 3.07
CA ALA A 279 26.03 3.56 3.77
C ALA A 279 24.92 3.26 2.74
N THR A 280 24.76 4.11 1.74
CA THR A 280 23.80 3.91 0.65
C THR A 280 24.13 2.66 -0.16
N ARG A 281 25.41 2.44 -0.51
CA ARG A 281 25.84 1.23 -1.22
C ARG A 281 25.47 -0.03 -0.44
N LYS A 282 25.66 -0.03 0.88
CA LYS A 282 25.27 -1.16 1.73
C LYS A 282 23.75 -1.43 1.68
N ILE A 283 22.92 -0.39 1.66
CA ILE A 283 21.47 -0.56 1.53
C ILE A 283 21.12 -1.18 0.16
N LEU A 284 21.72 -0.68 -0.91
CA LEU A 284 21.48 -1.20 -2.27
C LEU A 284 21.87 -2.68 -2.38
N VAL A 285 23.00 -3.07 -1.81
CA VAL A 285 23.53 -4.45 -1.89
C VAL A 285 22.85 -5.38 -0.90
N ASP A 286 22.85 -5.04 0.40
CA ASP A 286 22.46 -5.96 1.46
C ASP A 286 20.93 -6.02 1.66
N VAL A 287 20.24 -4.87 1.51
CA VAL A 287 18.79 -4.77 1.74
C VAL A 287 18.02 -5.02 0.45
N LEU A 288 18.36 -4.30 -0.62
CA LEU A 288 17.68 -4.42 -1.91
C LEU A 288 18.24 -5.54 -2.79
N SER A 289 19.38 -6.11 -2.42
CA SER A 289 20.04 -7.23 -3.13
C SER A 289 20.38 -6.91 -4.60
N ILE A 290 20.76 -5.66 -4.88
CA ILE A 290 21.18 -5.24 -6.21
C ILE A 290 22.63 -5.72 -6.40
N LYS A 291 22.92 -6.25 -7.59
CA LYS A 291 24.21 -6.86 -7.94
C LYS A 291 24.79 -6.23 -9.20
N SER A 292 26.05 -6.54 -9.44
CA SER A 292 26.67 -6.35 -10.75
C SER A 292 26.04 -7.27 -11.78
N LEU A 293 25.97 -6.83 -13.03
CA LEU A 293 25.41 -7.60 -14.14
C LEU A 293 26.46 -8.59 -14.68
N ASP A 294 26.74 -9.63 -13.93
CA ASP A 294 27.55 -10.77 -14.37
C ASP A 294 26.69 -11.84 -15.09
N ASN A 295 27.33 -12.88 -15.59
CA ASN A 295 26.64 -13.96 -16.30
C ASN A 295 25.59 -14.67 -15.43
N ASP A 296 25.78 -14.76 -14.11
CA ASP A 296 24.85 -15.43 -13.21
C ASP A 296 23.63 -14.53 -12.94
N GLU A 297 23.81 -13.21 -12.88
CA GLU A 297 22.71 -12.24 -12.76
C GLU A 297 21.91 -12.18 -14.08
N TRP A 298 22.59 -12.22 -15.26
CA TRP A 298 21.93 -12.34 -16.56
C TRP A 298 21.04 -13.58 -16.63
N GLU A 299 21.60 -14.75 -16.32
CA GLU A 299 20.87 -16.02 -16.29
C GLU A 299 19.62 -15.91 -15.39
N ARG A 300 19.77 -15.39 -14.16
CA ARG A 300 18.68 -15.25 -13.20
C ARG A 300 17.56 -14.33 -13.72
N ARG A 301 17.92 -13.21 -14.35
CA ARG A 301 16.94 -12.25 -14.92
C ARG A 301 16.19 -12.84 -16.11
N ILE A 302 16.86 -13.56 -16.99
CA ILE A 302 16.21 -14.23 -18.11
C ILE A 302 15.27 -15.32 -17.61
N ARG A 303 15.71 -16.18 -16.68
CA ARG A 303 14.85 -17.21 -16.06
C ARG A 303 13.60 -16.63 -15.45
N ARG A 304 13.73 -15.54 -14.68
CA ARG A 304 12.60 -14.83 -14.09
C ARG A 304 11.67 -14.28 -15.17
N SER A 305 12.18 -13.60 -16.19
CA SER A 305 11.35 -13.06 -17.27
C SER A 305 10.57 -14.14 -18.03
N VAL A 306 11.19 -15.28 -18.28
CA VAL A 306 10.53 -16.43 -18.93
C VAL A 306 9.41 -16.97 -18.04
N SER A 307 9.66 -17.10 -16.72
CA SER A 307 8.64 -17.53 -15.74
C SER A 307 7.47 -16.56 -15.65
N ASP A 308 7.75 -15.25 -15.60
CA ASP A 308 6.73 -14.20 -15.53
C ASP A 308 5.87 -14.20 -16.80
N ALA A 309 6.48 -14.36 -17.98
CA ALA A 309 5.79 -14.42 -19.26
C ALA A 309 4.85 -15.64 -19.39
N HIS A 310 5.21 -16.79 -18.80
CA HIS A 310 4.34 -17.97 -18.76
C HIS A 310 3.13 -17.81 -17.85
N GLY A 311 3.22 -16.98 -16.80
CA GLY A 311 2.12 -16.71 -15.86
C GLY A 311 1.08 -15.72 -16.38
N GLN A 312 1.29 -15.11 -17.57
CA GLN A 312 0.42 -14.06 -18.12
C GLN A 312 -0.40 -14.55 -19.32
N HIS A 313 -1.56 -13.88 -19.53
CA HIS A 313 -2.46 -14.17 -20.66
C HIS A 313 -2.87 -12.88 -21.39
N GLY A 314 -3.20 -13.00 -22.67
CA GLY A 314 -3.67 -11.89 -23.51
C GLY A 314 -2.63 -10.81 -23.79
N GLY A 315 -3.02 -9.54 -23.73
CA GLY A 315 -2.14 -8.41 -24.08
C GLY A 315 -0.88 -8.28 -23.20
N ARG A 316 -0.93 -8.72 -21.95
CA ARG A 316 0.22 -8.76 -21.03
C ARG A 316 1.24 -9.81 -21.46
N GLU A 317 0.80 -10.97 -21.95
CA GLU A 317 1.69 -12.01 -22.49
C GLU A 317 2.60 -11.44 -23.57
N THR A 318 2.06 -10.65 -24.49
CA THR A 318 2.83 -10.02 -25.55
C THR A 318 3.93 -9.09 -25.01
N LEU A 319 3.61 -8.26 -24.02
CA LEU A 319 4.58 -7.34 -23.42
C LEU A 319 5.72 -8.07 -22.73
N GLU A 320 5.39 -9.12 -21.98
CA GLU A 320 6.40 -9.92 -21.27
C GLU A 320 7.33 -10.65 -22.24
N TRP A 321 6.82 -11.25 -23.30
CA TRP A 321 7.67 -11.90 -24.31
C TRP A 321 8.54 -10.90 -25.08
N VAL A 322 8.06 -9.69 -25.35
CA VAL A 322 8.90 -8.61 -25.90
C VAL A 322 10.07 -8.30 -24.96
N THR A 323 9.81 -8.25 -23.65
CA THR A 323 10.84 -8.02 -22.64
C THR A 323 11.86 -9.17 -22.57
N VAL A 324 11.40 -10.41 -22.62
CA VAL A 324 12.29 -11.60 -22.71
C VAL A 324 13.23 -11.48 -23.91
N TRP A 325 12.70 -11.18 -25.11
CA TRP A 325 13.50 -11.06 -26.33
C TRP A 325 14.46 -9.87 -26.29
N ALA A 326 14.06 -8.74 -25.70
CA ALA A 326 14.95 -7.61 -25.49
C ALA A 326 16.18 -8.01 -24.66
N ARG A 327 16.00 -8.83 -23.62
CA ARG A 327 17.10 -9.35 -22.79
C ARG A 327 17.96 -10.40 -23.51
N LEU A 328 17.34 -11.31 -24.26
CA LEU A 328 18.07 -12.34 -25.00
C LEU A 328 19.00 -11.77 -26.08
N ARG A 329 18.59 -10.67 -26.75
CA ARG A 329 19.36 -10.00 -27.80
C ARG A 329 20.71 -9.48 -27.37
N VAL A 330 20.79 -9.04 -26.14
CA VAL A 330 21.96 -8.38 -25.55
C VAL A 330 22.68 -9.27 -24.54
N ALA A 331 22.15 -10.44 -24.25
CA ALA A 331 22.77 -11.39 -23.35
C ALA A 331 24.09 -11.90 -23.91
N PRO A 332 25.16 -12.05 -23.11
CA PRO A 332 26.40 -12.69 -23.52
C PRO A 332 26.17 -14.11 -24.03
N ALA A 333 26.94 -14.56 -25.02
CA ALA A 333 26.81 -15.91 -25.59
C ALA A 333 26.92 -17.00 -24.50
N ALA A 334 27.82 -16.85 -23.55
CA ALA A 334 27.99 -17.76 -22.41
C ALA A 334 26.72 -17.89 -21.54
N VAL A 335 25.86 -16.84 -21.48
CA VAL A 335 24.58 -16.89 -20.78
C VAL A 335 23.55 -17.68 -21.57
N LEU A 336 23.49 -17.48 -22.90
CA LEU A 336 22.61 -18.24 -23.79
C LEU A 336 22.87 -19.76 -23.71
N GLU A 337 24.12 -20.16 -23.57
CA GLU A 337 24.49 -21.56 -23.33
C GLU A 337 24.02 -22.08 -21.97
N LYS A 338 24.16 -21.26 -20.90
CA LYS A 338 23.74 -21.62 -19.55
C LYS A 338 22.24 -21.85 -19.42
N ILE A 339 21.41 -21.16 -20.21
CA ILE A 339 19.95 -21.28 -20.17
C ILE A 339 19.40 -22.33 -21.15
N SER A 340 20.21 -23.29 -21.58
CA SER A 340 19.81 -24.31 -22.54
C SER A 340 18.56 -25.11 -22.12
N ASP A 341 18.37 -25.32 -20.84
CA ASP A 341 17.18 -25.94 -20.26
C ASP A 341 15.87 -25.12 -20.42
N LEU A 342 16.00 -23.83 -20.70
CA LEU A 342 14.83 -22.94 -20.94
C LEU A 342 14.50 -22.85 -22.45
N HIS A 343 15.33 -23.34 -23.35
CA HIS A 343 15.12 -23.12 -24.77
C HIS A 343 13.76 -23.63 -25.27
N ASP A 344 13.23 -24.72 -24.69
CA ASP A 344 11.91 -25.25 -25.03
C ASP A 344 10.73 -24.43 -24.41
N GLN A 345 11.04 -23.55 -23.47
CA GLN A 345 10.08 -22.69 -22.82
C GLN A 345 9.99 -21.29 -23.44
N ILE A 346 10.94 -20.91 -24.27
CA ILE A 346 10.98 -19.62 -24.94
C ILE A 346 10.02 -19.65 -26.15
N LYS A 347 9.06 -18.69 -26.14
CA LYS A 347 8.16 -18.48 -27.26
C LYS A 347 8.72 -17.46 -28.23
N MET A 348 8.47 -17.67 -29.52
CA MET A 348 8.82 -16.79 -30.63
C MET A 348 7.59 -16.13 -31.19
N ARG A 349 7.76 -14.91 -31.66
CA ARG A 349 6.69 -14.22 -32.35
C ARG A 349 6.58 -14.72 -33.77
N CYS A 350 5.38 -15.08 -34.18
CA CYS A 350 5.06 -15.48 -35.55
C CYS A 350 4.49 -14.30 -36.38
N VAL A 351 4.38 -14.47 -37.68
CA VAL A 351 3.87 -13.46 -38.62
C VAL A 351 2.44 -13.03 -38.26
N ASP A 352 1.61 -13.97 -37.79
CA ASP A 352 0.27 -13.70 -37.28
C ASP A 352 0.25 -12.93 -35.94
N LYS A 353 1.45 -12.52 -35.43
CA LYS A 353 1.69 -11.85 -34.15
C LYS A 353 1.43 -12.72 -32.91
N GLY A 354 1.12 -14.01 -33.08
CA GLY A 354 1.02 -14.98 -32.01
C GLY A 354 2.38 -15.40 -31.47
N TRP A 355 2.40 -15.90 -30.22
CA TRP A 355 3.61 -16.40 -29.54
C TRP A 355 3.57 -17.92 -29.44
N ARG A 356 4.60 -18.60 -29.99
CA ARG A 356 4.66 -20.06 -30.08
C ARG A 356 6.03 -20.60 -29.67
N PHE A 357 6.05 -21.81 -29.17
CA PHE A 357 7.29 -22.46 -28.75
C PHE A 357 8.18 -22.80 -29.95
N ARG A 358 9.50 -22.92 -29.72
CA ARG A 358 10.50 -23.17 -30.78
C ARG A 358 10.23 -24.43 -31.64
N HIS A 359 9.61 -25.46 -31.06
CA HIS A 359 9.27 -26.68 -31.77
C HIS A 359 8.04 -26.57 -32.66
N GLN A 360 7.30 -25.47 -32.57
CA GLN A 360 6.09 -25.17 -33.32
C GLN A 360 6.33 -24.19 -34.47
N VAL A 361 7.55 -23.67 -34.60
CA VAL A 361 7.87 -22.61 -35.55
C VAL A 361 9.05 -22.97 -36.47
N LEU A 362 9.12 -22.32 -37.63
CA LEU A 362 10.17 -22.39 -38.59
C LEU A 362 10.74 -21.01 -38.92
N LEU A 363 12.03 -20.95 -39.18
CA LEU A 363 12.61 -19.74 -39.75
C LEU A 363 12.24 -19.65 -41.23
N PRO A 364 11.94 -18.46 -41.77
CA PRO A 364 11.79 -18.25 -43.19
C PRO A 364 13.12 -18.51 -43.89
N GLY A 365 13.12 -19.20 -45.03
CA GLY A 365 14.37 -19.52 -45.77
C GLY A 365 14.25 -20.67 -46.72
N ARG A 366 14.81 -21.84 -46.40
CA ARG A 366 14.97 -22.97 -47.35
C ARG A 366 13.66 -23.64 -47.76
N ILE A 367 12.65 -23.69 -46.87
CA ILE A 367 11.42 -24.43 -47.10
C ILE A 367 10.24 -23.47 -47.37
N VAL A 368 10.16 -22.38 -46.61
CA VAL A 368 9.14 -21.37 -46.86
C VAL A 368 9.82 -20.13 -47.40
N SER A 369 9.45 -19.75 -48.62
CA SER A 369 9.96 -18.50 -49.22
C SER A 369 9.53 -17.31 -48.39
N THR A 370 10.37 -16.28 -48.38
CA THR A 370 10.00 -14.98 -47.76
C THR A 370 8.75 -14.35 -48.41
N ASP A 371 8.44 -14.73 -49.63
CA ASP A 371 7.29 -14.23 -50.41
C ASP A 371 5.97 -14.98 -50.07
N ASP A 372 6.08 -16.19 -49.50
CA ASP A 372 4.93 -17.05 -49.14
C ASP A 372 4.62 -17.06 -47.63
N VAL A 373 5.21 -16.15 -46.88
CA VAL A 373 5.09 -16.10 -45.42
C VAL A 373 3.64 -15.99 -44.91
N ASP A 374 2.75 -15.36 -45.68
CA ASP A 374 1.34 -15.17 -45.28
C ASP A 374 0.56 -16.50 -45.29
N VAL A 375 0.98 -17.50 -46.05
CA VAL A 375 0.29 -18.80 -46.15
C VAL A 375 0.47 -19.65 -44.91
N ALA A 376 1.55 -19.43 -44.16
CA ALA A 376 1.91 -20.15 -42.94
C ALA A 376 2.21 -19.18 -41.79
N ALA A 377 1.45 -18.09 -41.71
CA ALA A 377 1.67 -16.97 -40.79
C ALA A 377 1.71 -17.39 -39.31
N ASP A 378 1.06 -18.51 -38.98
CA ASP A 378 0.98 -19.05 -37.62
C ASP A 378 2.20 -19.93 -37.24
N VAL A 379 2.98 -20.41 -38.20
CA VAL A 379 4.17 -21.25 -37.92
C VAL A 379 5.49 -20.59 -38.32
N ILE A 380 5.46 -19.49 -39.08
CA ILE A 380 6.66 -18.79 -39.51
C ILE A 380 7.02 -17.68 -38.54
N VAL A 381 8.28 -17.67 -38.12
CA VAL A 381 8.82 -16.61 -37.24
C VAL A 381 8.75 -15.25 -37.94
N ASP A 382 8.24 -14.22 -37.24
CA ASP A 382 8.13 -12.85 -37.75
C ASP A 382 9.52 -12.27 -38.07
N PRO A 383 9.92 -12.13 -39.36
CA PRO A 383 11.24 -11.65 -39.71
C PRO A 383 11.47 -10.17 -39.39
N GLN A 384 10.39 -9.39 -39.22
CA GLN A 384 10.53 -7.98 -38.85
C GLN A 384 10.82 -7.81 -37.38
N PHE A 385 10.16 -8.58 -36.54
CA PHE A 385 10.40 -8.55 -35.08
C PHE A 385 11.75 -9.14 -34.74
N HIS A 386 12.14 -10.25 -35.38
CA HIS A 386 13.34 -11.04 -35.10
C HIS A 386 14.51 -10.75 -36.02
N LYS A 387 14.55 -9.61 -36.70
CA LYS A 387 15.59 -9.27 -37.70
C LYS A 387 17.03 -9.29 -37.16
N ALA A 388 17.23 -9.10 -35.86
CA ALA A 388 18.53 -9.03 -35.19
C ALA A 388 18.86 -10.31 -34.38
N ASP A 389 18.01 -11.34 -34.43
CA ASP A 389 18.05 -12.45 -33.47
C ASP A 389 18.77 -13.70 -33.95
N ALA A 390 19.54 -13.61 -35.05
CA ALA A 390 20.21 -14.76 -35.66
C ALA A 390 21.13 -15.52 -34.67
N GLN A 391 21.88 -14.81 -33.82
CA GLN A 391 22.72 -15.42 -32.78
C GLN A 391 21.90 -16.14 -31.72
N VAL A 392 20.82 -15.53 -31.29
CA VAL A 392 19.90 -16.15 -30.31
C VAL A 392 19.26 -17.39 -30.90
N PHE A 393 18.79 -17.34 -32.15
CA PHE A 393 18.24 -18.52 -32.85
C PHE A 393 19.24 -19.67 -32.95
N ALA A 394 20.50 -19.37 -33.27
CA ALA A 394 21.55 -20.37 -33.30
C ALA A 394 21.77 -21.02 -31.93
N ALA A 395 21.79 -20.20 -30.87
CA ALA A 395 21.98 -20.68 -29.51
C ALA A 395 20.79 -21.51 -29.00
N ILE A 396 19.54 -21.06 -29.24
CA ILE A 396 18.35 -21.79 -28.77
C ILE A 396 17.92 -22.93 -29.72
N GLY A 397 18.59 -23.07 -30.86
CA GLY A 397 18.40 -24.18 -31.80
C GLY A 397 17.06 -24.10 -32.56
N VAL A 398 16.67 -22.92 -33.03
CA VAL A 398 15.56 -22.78 -33.99
C VAL A 398 16.04 -23.18 -35.37
N SER A 399 15.25 -23.97 -36.10
CA SER A 399 15.62 -24.55 -37.36
C SER A 399 14.88 -23.90 -38.54
N ASP A 400 15.55 -23.83 -39.69
CA ASP A 400 14.95 -23.50 -40.98
C ASP A 400 14.44 -24.76 -41.72
N VAL A 401 14.58 -25.93 -41.09
CA VAL A 401 14.15 -27.23 -41.59
C VAL A 401 13.26 -27.91 -40.58
N PRO A 402 12.10 -28.46 -40.96
CA PRO A 402 11.23 -29.22 -40.08
C PRO A 402 11.98 -30.38 -39.42
N ARG A 403 11.79 -30.55 -38.12
CA ARG A 403 12.27 -31.76 -37.43
C ARG A 403 11.26 -32.88 -37.68
N GLU A 404 11.75 -34.15 -37.78
CA GLU A 404 10.93 -35.34 -38.09
C GLU A 404 9.71 -35.52 -37.13
N SER A 405 9.74 -34.91 -35.96
CA SER A 405 8.66 -34.96 -34.96
C SER A 405 7.65 -33.80 -35.02
N MET A 406 7.77 -32.86 -35.96
CA MET A 406 6.88 -31.70 -36.01
C MET A 406 5.49 -32.06 -36.53
N HIS A 407 4.47 -31.89 -35.71
CA HIS A 407 3.04 -31.98 -36.10
C HIS A 407 2.66 -31.03 -37.26
N ALA A 408 3.46 -29.96 -37.48
CA ALA A 408 3.28 -29.02 -38.60
C ALA A 408 3.35 -29.69 -39.97
N PHE A 409 4.08 -30.82 -40.11
CA PHE A 409 4.17 -31.56 -41.36
C PHE A 409 2.82 -32.17 -41.82
N ARG A 410 1.90 -32.43 -40.87
CA ARG A 410 0.57 -32.96 -41.20
C ARG A 410 -0.36 -31.92 -41.84
N SER A 411 -0.20 -30.66 -41.51
CA SER A 411 -1.02 -29.58 -42.11
C SER A 411 -0.51 -29.17 -43.50
N MET A 412 0.82 -29.39 -43.82
CA MET A 412 1.37 -29.10 -45.13
C MET A 412 1.00 -30.17 -46.18
N GLN A 413 0.58 -31.38 -45.80
CA GLN A 413 0.15 -32.43 -46.74
C GLN A 413 -1.19 -32.12 -47.43
N HIS A 414 -1.85 -31.03 -47.06
CA HIS A 414 -3.12 -30.58 -47.65
C HIS A 414 -2.98 -29.28 -48.45
N LEU A 415 -1.78 -28.84 -48.78
CA LEU A 415 -1.56 -27.76 -49.74
C LEU A 415 -1.53 -28.36 -51.16
N PRO A 416 -2.28 -27.82 -52.13
CA PRO A 416 -2.43 -28.35 -53.47
C PRO A 416 -1.15 -28.33 -54.28
#